data_c361bcdd717532d8e5cb616b896519ed
#
_entry.id   c361bcdd717532d8e5cb616b896519ed
#
_cell.length_a   1.000
_cell.length_b   1.000
_cell.length_c   1.000
_cell.angle_alpha   90.00
_cell.angle_beta   90.00
_cell.angle_gamma   90.00
#
_symmetry.space_group_name_H-M   'P 1'
#
loop_
_entity.id
_entity.type
_entity.pdbx_description
1 polymer ?
#
loop_
_entity_poly.entity_id
_entity_poly.type
_entity_poly.pdbx_seq_one_letter_code
_entity_poly.pdbx_strand_id
1 'polypeptide(L)' 'MSNWKIDFEVKFRLEFKHEDGRKEIKNNSLIVEAENEDQAIEMLINQYDNSVFLKVDEVKKIWNY' A
#
# COMPACT_ATOMS: atom_id res chain seq x y z
N MET A 1 23.81 -8.87 -13.54
CA MET A 1 22.47 -8.37 -13.60
C MET A 1 22.09 -7.70 -12.28
N SER A 2 21.86 -6.46 -12.33
CA SER A 2 21.55 -5.73 -11.12
C SER A 2 20.05 -5.52 -11.00
N ASN A 3 19.51 -5.90 -9.90
CA ASN A 3 18.12 -5.63 -9.59
C ASN A 3 18.08 -4.39 -8.71
N TRP A 4 17.76 -3.29 -9.34
CA TRP A 4 17.68 -2.04 -8.63
C TRP A 4 16.33 -1.94 -7.97
N LYS A 5 16.20 -2.64 -6.87
CA LYS A 5 14.97 -2.55 -6.09
C LYS A 5 15.17 -1.58 -4.96
N ILE A 6 14.16 -0.78 -4.76
CA ILE A 6 14.16 0.28 -3.77
C ILE A 6 13.06 -0.03 -2.76
N ASP A 7 13.32 0.22 -1.50
CA ASP A 7 12.30 0.07 -0.49
C ASP A 7 11.41 1.30 -0.48
N PHE A 8 10.13 1.08 -0.56
CA PHE A 8 9.13 2.14 -0.47
C PHE A 8 8.25 1.92 0.73
N GLU A 9 8.01 2.97 1.48
CA GLU A 9 7.02 2.95 2.54
C GLU A 9 5.73 3.47 1.95
N VAL A 10 4.70 2.63 1.94
CA VAL A 10 3.40 3.00 1.39
C VAL A 10 2.44 3.18 2.54
N LYS A 11 1.91 4.38 2.68
CA LYS A 11 0.88 4.67 3.67
C LYS A 11 -0.47 4.63 2.97
N PHE A 12 -1.39 3.88 3.55
CA PHE A 12 -2.66 3.66 2.90
C PHE A 12 -3.77 3.53 3.93
N ARG A 13 -4.99 3.68 3.46
CA ARG A 13 -6.19 3.53 4.27
C ARG A 13 -7.01 2.37 3.75
N LEU A 14 -7.56 1.62 4.68
CA LEU A 14 -8.52 0.57 4.36
C LEU A 14 -9.88 1.01 4.87
N GLU A 15 -10.87 0.96 4.01
CA GLU A 15 -12.24 1.31 4.39
C GLU A 15 -13.07 0.04 4.43
N PHE A 16 -13.71 -0.17 5.58
CA PHE A 16 -14.61 -1.29 5.79
C PHE A 16 -16.01 -0.77 5.97
N LYS A 17 -16.95 -1.39 5.27
CA LYS A 17 -18.34 -1.02 5.39
C LYS A 17 -19.07 -2.13 6.13
N HIS A 18 -19.61 -1.80 7.28
CA HIS A 18 -20.35 -2.76 8.09
C HIS A 18 -21.80 -2.83 7.63
N GLU A 19 -22.46 -3.95 7.97
CA GLU A 19 -23.85 -4.18 7.55
C GLU A 19 -24.81 -3.17 8.12
N ASP A 20 -24.48 -2.58 9.27
CA ASP A 20 -25.35 -1.59 9.92
C ASP A 20 -25.15 -0.18 9.37
N GLY A 21 -24.34 -0.05 8.32
CA GLY A 21 -24.11 1.23 7.68
C GLY A 21 -22.94 2.02 8.20
N ARG A 22 -22.26 1.51 9.21
CA ARG A 22 -21.08 2.21 9.75
C ARG A 22 -19.88 1.98 8.86
N LYS A 23 -19.06 3.01 8.76
CA LYS A 23 -17.78 2.92 8.06
C LYS A 23 -16.66 2.88 9.06
N GLU A 24 -15.71 2.00 8.82
CA GLU A 24 -14.51 1.94 9.62
C GLU A 24 -13.32 2.19 8.73
N ILE A 25 -12.44 3.10 9.14
CA ILE A 25 -11.24 3.43 8.39
C ILE A 25 -10.03 3.07 9.22
N LYS A 26 -9.13 2.29 8.65
CA LYS A 26 -7.89 1.92 9.30
C LYS A 26 -6.71 2.43 8.49
N ASN A 27 -5.84 3.17 9.16
CA ASN A 27 -4.60 3.66 8.55
C ASN A 27 -3.50 2.65 8.80
N ASN A 28 -2.81 2.29 7.72
CA ASN A 28 -1.73 1.32 7.79
C ASN A 28 -0.56 1.77 6.95
N SER A 29 0.58 1.12 7.15
CA SER A 29 1.73 1.33 6.31
C SER A 29 2.44 0.02 6.10
N LEU A 30 3.06 -0.13 4.93
CA LEU A 30 3.85 -1.30 4.58
C LEU A 30 5.10 -0.85 3.86
N ILE A 31 6.16 -1.62 4.03
CA ILE A 31 7.37 -1.42 3.26
C ILE A 31 7.38 -2.48 2.17
N VAL A 32 7.45 -2.04 0.91
CA VAL A 32 7.52 -2.94 -0.22
C VAL A 32 8.78 -2.65 -1.02
N GLU A 33 9.35 -3.70 -1.59
CA GLU A 33 10.53 -3.59 -2.42
C GLU A 33 10.08 -3.59 -3.87
N ALA A 34 10.39 -2.52 -4.59
CA ALA A 34 9.92 -2.36 -5.95
C ALA A 34 10.90 -1.51 -6.76
N GLU A 35 10.71 -1.48 -8.07
CA GLU A 35 11.59 -0.72 -8.95
C GLU A 35 11.17 0.75 -9.03
N ASN A 36 9.90 1.04 -8.82
CA ASN A 36 9.37 2.40 -8.87
C ASN A 36 8.12 2.49 -8.03
N GLU A 37 7.61 3.71 -7.89
CA GLU A 37 6.43 3.96 -7.06
C GLU A 37 5.18 3.25 -7.58
N ASP A 38 4.98 3.26 -8.88
CA ASP A 38 3.81 2.62 -9.47
C ASP A 38 3.80 1.13 -9.20
N GLN A 39 4.95 0.50 -9.28
CA GLN A 39 5.06 -0.92 -9.00
C GLN A 39 4.80 -1.20 -7.52
N ALA A 40 5.27 -0.33 -6.64
CA ALA A 40 5.05 -0.48 -5.21
C ALA A 40 3.55 -0.45 -4.90
N ILE A 41 2.83 0.48 -5.50
CA ILE A 41 1.40 0.60 -5.30
C ILE A 41 0.68 -0.63 -5.84
N GLU A 42 1.08 -1.10 -7.00
CA GLU A 42 0.47 -2.26 -7.62
C GLU A 42 0.67 -3.51 -6.76
N MET A 43 1.87 -3.68 -6.22
CA MET A 43 2.15 -4.81 -5.35
C MET A 43 1.30 -4.76 -4.09
N LEU A 44 1.09 -3.58 -3.55
CA LEU A 44 0.25 -3.41 -2.38
C LEU A 44 -1.19 -3.78 -2.67
N ILE A 45 -1.72 -3.28 -3.77
CA ILE A 45 -3.10 -3.55 -4.15
C ILE A 45 -3.33 -5.04 -4.36
N ASN A 46 -2.33 -5.73 -4.94
CA ASN A 46 -2.45 -7.16 -5.21
C ASN A 46 -2.45 -8.00 -3.94
N GLN A 47 -1.99 -7.47 -2.83
CA GLN A 47 -1.98 -8.19 -1.57
C GLN A 47 -3.33 -8.18 -0.86
N TYR A 48 -4.21 -7.30 -1.26
CA TYR A 48 -5.50 -7.15 -0.60
C TYR A 48 -6.64 -7.63 -1.50
N ASP A 49 -7.65 -8.17 -0.85
CA ASP A 49 -8.83 -8.66 -1.53
C ASP A 49 -9.65 -7.48 -2.04
N ASN A 50 -10.38 -7.72 -3.13
CA ASN A 50 -11.27 -6.72 -3.71
C ASN A 50 -12.44 -6.34 -2.81
N SER A 51 -12.66 -7.12 -1.76
CA SER A 51 -13.73 -6.82 -0.81
C SER A 51 -13.40 -5.63 0.09
N VAL A 52 -12.16 -5.20 0.09
CA VAL A 52 -11.70 -4.09 0.92
C VAL A 52 -11.37 -2.91 0.02
N PHE A 53 -11.90 -1.74 0.37
CA PHE A 53 -11.57 -0.53 -0.35
C PHE A 53 -10.25 0.03 0.18
N LEU A 54 -9.27 0.12 -0.69
CA LEU A 54 -7.94 0.56 -0.34
C LEU A 54 -7.62 1.87 -1.04
N LYS A 55 -7.14 2.84 -0.28
CA LYS A 55 -6.72 4.12 -0.84
C LYS A 55 -5.31 4.44 -0.38
N VAL A 56 -4.43 4.69 -1.33
CA VAL A 56 -3.05 5.04 -1.03
C VAL A 56 -2.96 6.52 -0.72
N ASP A 57 -2.39 6.84 0.43
CA ASP A 57 -2.23 8.23 0.85
C ASP A 57 -0.86 8.78 0.49
N GLU A 58 0.19 7.97 0.65
CA GLU A 58 1.53 8.46 0.42
C GLU A 58 2.44 7.29 0.08
N VAL A 59 3.39 7.54 -0.82
CA VAL A 59 4.46 6.60 -1.14
C VAL A 59 5.77 7.33 -0.91
N LYS A 60 6.59 6.80 -0.01
CA LYS A 60 7.85 7.42 0.35
C LYS A 60 8.99 6.48 0.01
N LYS A 61 9.98 7.02 -0.67
CA LYS A 61 11.17 6.26 -1.02
C LYS A 61 12.12 6.21 0.17
N ILE A 62 12.53 5.01 0.53
CA ILE A 62 13.46 4.81 1.63
C ILE A 62 14.80 4.38 1.06
N TRP A 63 15.85 5.02 1.50
CA TRP A 63 17.20 4.65 1.12
C TRP A 63 17.78 3.71 2.15
N ASN A 64 18.31 2.61 1.67
CA ASN A 64 18.84 1.60 2.56
C ASN A 64 20.33 1.71 2.81
N TYR A 65 20.97 2.61 2.22
CA TYR A 65 22.41 2.78 2.45
C TYR A 65 22.86 4.16 2.26
#